data_8aff34711cd3e994b302cb9e849fa1d4
#
_entry.id   8aff34711cd3e994b302cb9e849fa1d4
#
_cell.length_a   1.000
_cell.length_b   1.000
_cell.length_c   1.000
_cell.angle_alpha   90.00
_cell.angle_beta   90.00
_cell.angle_gamma   90.00
#
_symmetry.space_group_name_H-M   'P 1'
#
loop_
_entity.id
_entity.type
_entity.pdbx_description
1 polymer ?
#
loop_
_entity_poly.entity_id
_entity_poly.type
_entity_poly.pdbx_seq_one_letter_code
_entity_poly.pdbx_strand_id
1 'polypeptide(L)'
;ETGVQGDGQYGASAVCDCEALSALSRRIHYGMFVSEAKFRENPAAFIPHIRSRDREALARLITKPEVEQMLLRRVAQKGDVYGQDLDQVHPVPGGGNRKIQAQEVVHLYEQYVIPLTKEVEVDYLLERLDGLSPEQLAKLGGT
;
A
#
# COMPACT_ATOMS: atom_id res chain seq x y z
N GLU A 1 18.83 -37.26 -1.82
CA GLU A 1 18.23 -36.43 -0.74
C GLU A 1 19.31 -35.48 -0.24
N THR A 2 19.45 -34.32 -0.84
CA THR A 2 20.26 -33.23 -0.31
C THR A 2 19.37 -32.44 0.65
N GLY A 3 19.35 -32.86 1.93
CA GLY A 3 18.75 -32.11 3.01
C GLY A 3 19.49 -30.79 3.16
N VAL A 4 18.87 -29.69 2.75
CA VAL A 4 19.35 -28.36 3.07
C VAL A 4 19.20 -28.22 4.58
N GLN A 5 20.29 -28.35 5.30
CA GLN A 5 20.35 -28.12 6.73
C GLN A 5 20.22 -26.62 6.95
N GLY A 6 19.12 -26.18 7.58
CA GLY A 6 18.93 -24.77 7.91
C GLY A 6 20.06 -24.26 8.83
N ASP A 7 20.39 -22.97 8.70
CA ASP A 7 21.44 -22.30 9.47
C ASP A 7 21.11 -22.10 10.96
N GLY A 8 19.91 -22.48 11.40
CA GLY A 8 19.44 -22.33 12.78
C GLY A 8 19.04 -20.90 13.19
N GLN A 9 19.06 -19.95 12.25
CA GLN A 9 18.78 -18.52 12.51
C GLN A 9 17.26 -18.18 12.51
N TYR A 10 16.41 -19.13 12.88
CA TYR A 10 14.95 -18.96 12.84
C TYR A 10 14.43 -17.78 13.67
N GLY A 11 15.09 -17.49 14.81
CA GLY A 11 14.72 -16.35 15.66
C GLY A 11 14.95 -15.00 14.96
N ALA A 12 16.12 -14.85 14.32
CA ALA A 12 16.45 -13.64 13.57
C ALA A 12 15.53 -13.45 12.37
N SER A 13 15.24 -14.52 11.61
CA SER A 13 14.30 -14.49 10.50
C SER A 13 12.91 -14.06 10.94
N ALA A 14 12.38 -14.62 12.04
CA ALA A 14 11.07 -14.27 12.58
C ALA A 14 10.98 -12.79 12.99
N VAL A 15 12.04 -12.22 13.57
CA VAL A 15 12.08 -10.78 13.88
C VAL A 15 12.00 -9.94 12.61
N CYS A 16 12.80 -10.26 11.58
CA CYS A 16 12.77 -9.56 10.30
C CYS A 16 11.39 -9.65 9.64
N ASP A 17 10.72 -10.81 9.69
CA ASP A 17 9.38 -10.99 9.16
C ASP A 17 8.36 -10.11 9.89
N CYS A 18 8.41 -10.06 11.22
CA CYS A 18 7.54 -9.18 12.02
C CYS A 18 7.78 -7.70 11.70
N GLU A 19 9.02 -7.27 11.53
CA GLU A 19 9.36 -5.89 11.16
C GLU A 19 8.84 -5.56 9.76
N ALA A 20 9.04 -6.45 8.78
CA ALA A 20 8.55 -6.28 7.42
C ALA A 20 7.02 -6.20 7.36
N LEU A 21 6.31 -7.11 8.05
CA LEU A 21 4.85 -7.10 8.13
C LEU A 21 4.33 -5.83 8.83
N SER A 22 5.00 -5.38 9.89
CA SER A 22 4.66 -4.13 10.58
C SER A 22 4.85 -2.91 9.68
N ALA A 23 5.90 -2.87 8.88
CA ALA A 23 6.15 -1.81 7.92
C ALA A 23 5.09 -1.79 6.79
N LEU A 24 4.74 -2.96 6.25
CA LEU A 24 3.68 -3.11 5.25
C LEU A 24 2.31 -2.70 5.81
N SER A 25 1.98 -3.14 7.02
CA SER A 25 0.73 -2.76 7.70
C SER A 25 0.61 -1.25 7.85
N ARG A 26 1.65 -0.59 8.35
CA ARG A 26 1.67 0.89 8.42
C ARG A 26 1.51 1.53 7.05
N ARG A 27 2.19 1.02 6.02
CA ARG A 27 2.10 1.53 4.65
C ARG A 27 0.66 1.43 4.11
N ILE A 28 -0.03 0.34 4.38
CA ILE A 28 -1.42 0.10 3.98
C ILE A 28 -2.35 1.08 4.72
N HIS A 29 -2.22 1.21 6.03
CA HIS A 29 -3.05 2.09 6.84
C HIS A 29 -2.85 3.58 6.55
N TYR A 30 -1.72 3.98 5.99
CA TYR A 30 -1.56 5.37 5.49
C TYR A 30 -2.56 5.74 4.39
N GLY A 31 -3.23 4.78 3.76
CA GLY A 31 -4.35 5.01 2.86
C GLY A 31 -5.44 5.89 3.47
N MET A 32 -5.70 5.79 4.78
CA MET A 32 -6.67 6.66 5.47
C MET A 32 -6.40 8.14 5.27
N PHE A 33 -5.13 8.56 5.35
CA PHE A 33 -4.77 9.97 5.15
C PHE A 33 -4.95 10.42 3.70
N VAL A 34 -4.72 9.51 2.75
CA VAL A 34 -4.95 9.76 1.32
C VAL A 34 -6.44 9.93 1.07
N SER A 35 -7.28 9.07 1.63
CA SER A 35 -8.74 9.17 1.56
C SER A 35 -9.27 10.46 2.17
N GLU A 36 -8.78 10.85 3.35
CA GLU A 36 -9.16 12.11 3.97
C GLU A 36 -8.77 13.32 3.12
N ALA A 37 -7.58 13.31 2.52
CA ALA A 37 -7.15 14.38 1.64
C ALA A 37 -8.06 14.50 0.41
N LYS A 38 -8.38 13.37 -0.25
CA LYS A 38 -9.31 13.34 -1.41
C LYS A 38 -10.72 13.77 -1.02
N PHE A 39 -11.22 13.31 0.13
CA PHE A 39 -12.51 13.72 0.66
C PHE A 39 -12.58 15.23 0.88
N ARG A 40 -11.54 15.83 1.50
CA ARG A 40 -11.49 17.28 1.72
C ARG A 40 -11.37 18.10 0.45
N GLU A 41 -10.74 17.55 -0.58
CA GLU A 41 -10.63 18.20 -1.89
C GLU A 41 -11.99 18.34 -2.57
N ASN A 42 -12.88 17.32 -2.47
CA ASN A 42 -14.20 17.34 -3.09
C ASN A 42 -15.24 16.53 -2.27
N PRO A 43 -15.68 17.03 -1.11
CA PRO A 43 -16.64 16.31 -0.25
C PRO A 43 -17.95 15.96 -0.97
N ALA A 44 -18.42 16.85 -1.85
CA ALA A 44 -19.68 16.68 -2.57
C ALA A 44 -19.71 15.42 -3.44
N ALA A 45 -18.58 15.01 -4.01
CA ALA A 45 -18.48 13.79 -4.79
C ALA A 45 -18.58 12.52 -3.93
N PHE A 46 -18.10 12.57 -2.68
CA PHE A 46 -18.05 11.40 -1.81
C PHE A 46 -19.30 11.20 -0.95
N ILE A 47 -19.90 12.29 -0.44
CA ILE A 47 -21.02 12.24 0.51
C ILE A 47 -22.19 11.36 0.03
N PRO A 48 -22.68 11.44 -1.23
CA PRO A 48 -23.77 10.57 -1.68
C PRO A 48 -23.43 9.09 -1.58
N HIS A 49 -22.22 8.72 -1.98
CA HIS A 49 -21.76 7.32 -1.99
C HIS A 49 -21.44 6.79 -0.57
N ILE A 50 -20.99 7.64 0.33
CA ILE A 50 -20.85 7.30 1.76
C ILE A 50 -22.21 7.01 2.38
N ARG A 51 -23.22 7.87 2.12
CA ARG A 51 -24.58 7.70 2.64
C ARG A 51 -25.28 6.47 2.11
N SER A 52 -25.08 6.14 0.83
CA SER A 52 -25.62 4.91 0.22
C SER A 52 -24.77 3.67 0.55
N ARG A 53 -23.63 3.83 1.23
CA ARG A 53 -22.61 2.76 1.50
C ARG A 53 -22.16 2.04 0.23
N ASP A 54 -22.06 2.77 -0.88
CA ASP A 54 -21.64 2.25 -2.18
C ASP A 54 -20.10 2.13 -2.25
N ARG A 55 -19.61 0.95 -1.84
CA ARG A 55 -18.18 0.65 -1.82
C ARG A 55 -17.53 0.75 -3.19
N GLU A 56 -18.22 0.30 -4.24
CA GLU A 56 -17.67 0.30 -5.60
C GLU A 56 -17.50 1.72 -6.14
N ALA A 57 -18.48 2.59 -5.92
CA ALA A 57 -18.40 3.99 -6.33
C ALA A 57 -17.28 4.70 -5.56
N LEU A 58 -17.13 4.47 -4.25
CA LEU A 58 -16.03 5.00 -3.46
C LEU A 58 -14.68 4.51 -3.98
N ALA A 59 -14.54 3.22 -4.25
CA ALA A 59 -13.32 2.66 -4.81
C ALA A 59 -12.95 3.30 -6.17
N ARG A 60 -13.93 3.55 -7.04
CA ARG A 60 -13.70 4.25 -8.31
C ARG A 60 -13.21 5.69 -8.12
N LEU A 61 -13.76 6.41 -7.13
CA LEU A 61 -13.37 7.80 -6.84
C LEU A 61 -11.93 7.92 -6.31
N ILE A 62 -11.46 6.92 -5.56
CA ILE A 62 -10.10 6.93 -5.00
C ILE A 62 -9.06 6.34 -5.96
N THR A 63 -9.46 5.57 -6.95
CA THR A 63 -8.55 4.89 -7.88
C THR A 63 -8.09 5.83 -8.99
N LYS A 64 -6.77 5.95 -9.14
CA LYS A 64 -6.12 6.66 -10.27
C LYS A 64 -5.09 5.71 -10.91
N PRO A 65 -5.42 5.02 -12.01
CA PRO A 65 -4.57 4.00 -12.62
C PRO A 65 -3.16 4.49 -12.95
N GLU A 66 -3.02 5.75 -13.38
CA GLU A 66 -1.71 6.33 -13.71
C GLU A 66 -0.81 6.44 -12.46
N VAL A 67 -1.41 6.75 -11.31
CA VAL A 67 -0.69 6.85 -10.03
C VAL A 67 -0.23 5.46 -9.56
N GLU A 68 -1.07 4.44 -9.74
CA GLU A 68 -0.73 3.06 -9.42
C GLU A 68 0.43 2.55 -10.28
N GLN A 69 0.37 2.79 -11.59
CA GLN A 69 1.45 2.43 -12.50
C GLN A 69 2.77 3.15 -12.16
N MET A 70 2.69 4.44 -11.81
CA MET A 70 3.86 5.19 -11.37
C MET A 70 4.44 4.64 -10.07
N LEU A 71 3.57 4.23 -9.13
CA LEU A 71 3.98 3.57 -7.90
C LEU A 71 4.72 2.27 -8.19
N LEU A 72 4.18 1.40 -9.03
CA LEU A 72 4.80 0.12 -9.39
C LEU A 72 6.17 0.32 -10.06
N ARG A 73 6.31 1.30 -10.95
CA ARG A 73 7.62 1.65 -11.54
C ARG A 73 8.63 2.08 -10.48
N ARG A 74 8.22 2.92 -9.51
CA ARG A 74 9.08 3.33 -8.38
C ARG A 74 9.46 2.16 -7.49
N VAL A 75 8.54 1.23 -7.26
CA VAL A 75 8.79 0.01 -6.49
C VAL A 75 9.82 -0.86 -7.20
N ALA A 76 9.69 -1.04 -8.52
CA ALA A 76 10.66 -1.78 -9.32
C ALA A 76 12.06 -1.16 -9.23
N GLN A 77 12.17 0.17 -9.42
CA GLN A 77 13.45 0.90 -9.32
C GLN A 77 14.09 0.75 -7.94
N LYS A 78 13.29 0.86 -6.87
CA LYS A 78 13.79 0.65 -5.51
C LYS A 78 14.21 -0.80 -5.28
N GLY A 79 13.43 -1.77 -5.76
CA GLY A 79 13.77 -3.18 -5.71
C GLY A 79 15.10 -3.48 -6.41
N ASP A 80 15.36 -2.83 -7.54
CA ASP A 80 16.62 -2.94 -8.26
C ASP A 80 17.81 -2.40 -7.47
N VAL A 81 17.63 -1.31 -6.72
CA VAL A 81 18.70 -0.70 -5.92
C VAL A 81 18.93 -1.45 -4.61
N TYR A 82 17.85 -1.72 -3.85
CA TYR A 82 17.96 -2.32 -2.51
C TYR A 82 18.03 -3.85 -2.52
N GLY A 83 17.67 -4.50 -3.61
CA GLY A 83 17.76 -5.96 -3.76
C GLY A 83 19.17 -6.46 -4.12
N GLN A 84 20.15 -5.54 -4.25
CA GLN A 84 21.53 -5.93 -4.54
C GLN A 84 22.21 -6.52 -3.29
N ASP A 85 23.02 -7.55 -3.50
CA ASP A 85 23.91 -8.06 -2.46
C ASP A 85 25.16 -7.18 -2.38
N LEU A 86 25.18 -6.28 -1.39
CA LEU A 86 26.27 -5.33 -1.20
C LEU A 86 27.52 -5.97 -0.55
N ASP A 87 27.43 -7.19 -0.05
CA ASP A 87 28.54 -7.89 0.62
C ASP A 87 29.52 -8.51 -0.39
N GLN A 88 29.22 -8.49 -1.67
CA GLN A 88 30.13 -9.00 -2.69
C GLN A 88 31.01 -7.89 -3.27
N VAL A 89 32.32 -8.06 -3.05
CA VAL A 89 33.38 -7.12 -3.40
C VAL A 89 33.55 -6.85 -4.91
N HIS A 90 32.90 -7.65 -5.77
CA HIS A 90 32.95 -7.49 -7.22
C HIS A 90 31.57 -7.46 -7.85
N PRO A 91 31.16 -6.34 -8.46
CA PRO A 91 29.96 -6.31 -9.28
C PRO A 91 30.14 -7.24 -10.48
N VAL A 92 29.34 -8.29 -10.57
CA VAL A 92 29.32 -9.12 -11.78
C VAL A 92 28.50 -8.37 -12.85
N PRO A 93 29.10 -8.00 -14.00
CA PRO A 93 28.34 -7.41 -15.09
C PRO A 93 27.28 -8.41 -15.55
N GLY A 94 25.98 -8.01 -15.45
CA GLY A 94 24.87 -8.88 -15.83
C GLY A 94 23.89 -9.22 -14.70
N GLY A 95 24.07 -8.71 -13.48
CA GLY A 95 23.05 -8.74 -12.41
C GLY A 95 22.87 -10.06 -11.69
N GLY A 96 23.90 -10.92 -11.62
CA GLY A 96 23.81 -12.25 -11.03
C GLY A 96 23.71 -12.34 -9.51
N ASN A 97 23.71 -11.22 -8.78
CA ASN A 97 23.86 -11.21 -7.32
C ASN A 97 22.75 -10.45 -6.60
N ARG A 98 21.50 -10.77 -6.94
CA ARG A 98 20.34 -10.20 -6.25
C ARG A 98 19.78 -11.22 -5.26
N LYS A 99 19.65 -10.83 -3.99
CA LYS A 99 18.94 -11.62 -2.98
C LYS A 99 17.45 -11.63 -3.23
N ILE A 100 16.90 -10.53 -3.76
CA ILE A 100 15.47 -10.36 -4.08
C ILE A 100 15.37 -9.78 -5.49
N GLN A 101 14.52 -10.37 -6.32
CA GLN A 101 14.22 -9.81 -7.63
C GLN A 101 13.22 -8.65 -7.47
N ALA A 102 13.45 -7.54 -8.16
CA ALA A 102 12.54 -6.39 -8.14
C ALA A 102 11.12 -6.77 -8.53
N GLN A 103 10.95 -7.76 -9.43
CA GLN A 103 9.67 -8.24 -9.87
C GLN A 103 8.84 -8.88 -8.74
N GLU A 104 9.47 -9.58 -7.80
CA GLU A 104 8.77 -10.16 -6.64
C GLU A 104 8.17 -9.06 -5.75
N VAL A 105 8.92 -7.96 -5.57
CA VAL A 105 8.42 -6.80 -4.79
C VAL A 105 7.28 -6.11 -5.52
N VAL A 106 7.37 -5.94 -6.84
CA VAL A 106 6.28 -5.39 -7.67
C VAL A 106 5.03 -6.26 -7.56
N HIS A 107 5.18 -7.58 -7.68
CA HIS A 107 4.08 -8.53 -7.55
C HIS A 107 3.41 -8.46 -6.17
N LEU A 108 4.20 -8.37 -5.10
CA LEU A 108 3.68 -8.17 -3.74
C LEU A 108 2.82 -6.90 -3.64
N TYR A 109 3.30 -5.79 -4.22
CA TYR A 109 2.55 -4.53 -4.22
C TYR A 109 1.26 -4.61 -5.03
N GLU A 110 1.31 -5.21 -6.21
CA GLU A 110 0.17 -5.34 -7.11
C GLU A 110 -0.91 -6.26 -6.55
N GLN A 111 -0.51 -7.40 -5.98
CA GLN A 111 -1.45 -8.42 -5.50
C GLN A 111 -1.99 -8.15 -4.09
N TYR A 112 -1.25 -7.47 -3.24
CA TYR A 112 -1.62 -7.31 -1.83
C TYR A 112 -1.64 -5.87 -1.35
N VAL A 113 -0.54 -5.12 -1.51
CA VAL A 113 -0.42 -3.81 -0.87
C VAL A 113 -1.40 -2.80 -1.45
N ILE A 114 -1.55 -2.73 -2.77
CA ILE A 114 -2.48 -1.82 -3.44
C ILE A 114 -3.94 -2.19 -3.14
N PRO A 115 -4.38 -3.46 -3.31
CA PRO A 115 -5.75 -3.85 -2.97
C PRO A 115 -6.11 -3.59 -1.50
N LEU A 116 -5.28 -4.01 -0.56
CA LEU A 116 -5.52 -3.79 0.87
C LEU A 116 -5.53 -2.29 1.24
N THR A 117 -4.69 -1.48 0.59
CA THR A 117 -4.72 -0.02 0.78
C THR A 117 -6.07 0.55 0.34
N LYS A 118 -6.61 0.11 -0.80
CA LYS A 118 -7.94 0.54 -1.28
C LYS A 118 -9.06 0.12 -0.34
N GLU A 119 -8.98 -1.09 0.23
CA GLU A 119 -9.97 -1.53 1.23
C GLU A 119 -9.96 -0.61 2.45
N VAL A 120 -8.81 -0.33 3.02
CA VAL A 120 -8.65 0.61 4.15
C VAL A 120 -9.15 2.01 3.78
N GLU A 121 -8.85 2.50 2.57
CA GLU A 121 -9.33 3.78 2.07
C GLU A 121 -10.86 3.85 2.00
N VAL A 122 -11.50 2.80 1.49
CA VAL A 122 -12.97 2.72 1.39
C VAL A 122 -13.61 2.58 2.76
N ASP A 123 -13.08 1.72 3.63
CA ASP A 123 -13.59 1.53 4.99
C ASP A 123 -13.53 2.83 5.79
N TYR A 124 -12.43 3.55 5.71
CA TYR A 124 -12.30 4.89 6.30
C TYR A 124 -13.39 5.85 5.81
N LEU A 125 -13.63 5.90 4.50
CA LEU A 125 -14.65 6.78 3.92
C LEU A 125 -16.07 6.41 4.35
N LEU A 126 -16.40 5.13 4.49
CA LEU A 126 -17.70 4.68 4.93
C LEU A 126 -18.06 5.14 6.34
N GLU A 127 -17.07 5.32 7.20
CA GLU A 127 -17.22 5.78 8.57
C GLU A 127 -16.98 7.29 8.72
N ARG A 128 -16.53 7.97 7.64
CA ARG A 128 -16.09 9.37 7.69
C ARG A 128 -17.16 10.36 8.13
N LEU A 129 -18.43 10.04 7.90
CA LEU A 129 -19.55 10.91 8.29
C LEU A 129 -20.13 10.54 9.65
N ASP A 130 -19.71 9.45 10.26
CA ASP A 130 -20.22 9.00 11.54
C ASP A 130 -19.85 10.01 12.65
N GLY A 131 -20.83 10.33 13.50
CA GLY A 131 -20.64 11.28 14.60
C GLY A 131 -20.66 12.76 14.19
N LEU A 132 -20.85 13.09 12.90
CA LEU A 132 -20.99 14.48 12.46
C LEU A 132 -22.41 14.98 12.72
N SER A 133 -22.52 16.23 13.24
CA SER A 133 -23.82 16.90 13.38
C SER A 133 -24.40 17.31 12.02
N PRO A 134 -25.74 17.51 11.92
CA PRO A 134 -26.37 18.00 10.69
C PRO A 134 -25.78 19.33 10.18
N GLU A 135 -25.36 20.21 11.08
CA GLU A 135 -24.71 21.49 10.74
C GLU A 135 -23.30 21.28 10.15
N GLN A 136 -22.55 20.32 10.67
CA GLN A 136 -21.25 19.96 10.13
C GLN A 136 -21.35 19.31 8.76
N LEU A 137 -22.35 18.45 8.56
CA LEU A 137 -22.64 17.85 7.26
C LEU A 137 -23.06 18.89 6.22
N ALA A 138 -23.87 19.88 6.61
CA ALA A 138 -24.28 20.96 5.72
C ALA A 138 -23.10 21.83 5.27
N LYS A 139 -22.15 22.10 6.17
CA LYS A 139 -20.90 22.82 5.84
C LYS A 139 -19.99 22.06 4.86
N LEU A 140 -19.96 20.72 4.93
CA LEU A 140 -19.15 19.90 4.03
C LEU A 140 -19.77 19.74 2.64
N GLY A 141 -21.11 19.79 2.53
CA GLY A 141 -21.82 19.65 1.26
C GLY A 141 -22.14 20.95 0.55
N GLY A 142 -21.83 22.09 1.12
CA GLY A 142 -22.27 23.43 0.71
C GLY A 142 -21.18 24.34 0.13
N THR A 143 -20.09 23.78 -0.40
CA THR A 143 -19.07 24.50 -1.18
C THR A 143 -19.11 24.11 -2.63
#